data_814f4601379134bbebebf0c5a9b402c4
#
_entry.id   814f4601379134bbebebf0c5a9b402c4
#
_cell.length_a   1.000
_cell.length_b   1.000
_cell.length_c   1.000
_cell.angle_alpha   90.00
_cell.angle_beta   90.00
_cell.angle_gamma   90.00
#
_symmetry.space_group_name_H-M   'P 1'
#
loop_
_entity.id
_entity.type
_entity.pdbx_description
1 polymer ?
#
loop_
_entity_poly.entity_id
_entity_poly.type
_entity_poly.pdbx_seq_one_letter_code
_entity_poly.pdbx_strand_id
1 'polypeptide(L)'
;MFVCNTFSFGFVVFDNSIIASIAVAEEISNLIKSKQKTNEKCIIGLATGSSPIAVYNELIRLHNEEKLSFHNVITFNLDEYLPMHKKDIQSYYYFMHEHLFNHIDILPENIHIPDGTVSNNGLYQYCVDYELKIRDTGGLDYQLLGIGRTGHIGFNEPGSHLNSGTRSITLDHLTRSDAAASFQGIENVPRKAITMGIGTVMAAKRIVLLGWGQHKSQIIKETIEGDISSEVPATYLQNHQNTTFVLDNEAGGALTRNKTSWL
;
A
#
# COMPACT_ATOMS: atom_id res chain seq x y z
N MET A 1 26.49 -13.15 -23.08
CA MET A 1 26.36 -11.73 -22.70
C MET A 1 25.22 -11.66 -21.69
N PHE A 2 25.56 -11.72 -20.39
CA PHE A 2 24.55 -11.68 -19.34
C PHE A 2 24.12 -10.22 -19.19
N VAL A 3 22.90 -9.90 -19.61
CA VAL A 3 22.26 -8.64 -19.24
C VAL A 3 21.90 -8.76 -17.76
N CYS A 4 22.72 -8.17 -16.91
CA CYS A 4 22.41 -7.98 -15.51
C CYS A 4 21.30 -6.92 -15.46
N ASN A 5 20.05 -7.35 -15.42
CA ASN A 5 18.94 -6.47 -15.06
C ASN A 5 19.10 -6.15 -13.58
N THR A 6 19.88 -5.13 -13.28
CA THR A 6 19.88 -4.52 -11.94
C THR A 6 18.57 -3.75 -11.81
N PHE A 7 17.49 -4.42 -11.35
CA PHE A 7 16.37 -3.73 -10.78
C PHE A 7 16.91 -2.87 -9.65
N SER A 8 16.66 -1.59 -9.72
CA SER A 8 17.14 -0.64 -8.72
C SER A 8 15.94 0.18 -8.22
N PHE A 9 15.98 0.54 -6.96
CA PHE A 9 15.16 1.60 -6.42
C PHE A 9 15.20 2.83 -7.34
N GLY A 10 14.01 3.38 -7.65
CA GLY A 10 13.90 4.53 -8.53
C GLY A 10 12.63 5.36 -8.27
N PHE A 11 12.52 6.49 -8.94
CA PHE A 11 11.30 7.29 -8.94
C PHE A 11 10.97 7.84 -10.31
N VAL A 12 9.68 8.02 -10.57
CA VAL A 12 9.14 8.61 -11.79
C VAL A 12 8.20 9.74 -11.42
N VAL A 13 8.26 10.83 -12.16
CA VAL A 13 7.38 11.99 -11.96
C VAL A 13 6.52 12.16 -13.20
N PHE A 14 5.21 12.07 -13.02
CA PHE A 14 4.19 12.31 -14.04
C PHE A 14 3.66 13.74 -13.96
N ASP A 15 3.02 14.20 -15.02
CA ASP A 15 2.44 15.54 -15.08
C ASP A 15 1.37 15.77 -14.00
N ASN A 16 0.61 14.72 -13.68
CA ASN A 16 -0.40 14.75 -12.62
C ASN A 16 -0.67 13.35 -12.08
N SER A 17 -1.36 13.29 -10.93
CA SER A 17 -1.70 12.05 -10.25
C SER A 17 -2.63 11.12 -11.03
N ILE A 18 -3.47 11.66 -11.93
CA ILE A 18 -4.41 10.83 -12.73
C ILE A 18 -3.63 10.02 -13.76
N ILE A 19 -2.75 10.67 -14.55
CA ILE A 19 -1.90 9.97 -15.53
C ILE A 19 -1.04 8.92 -14.84
N ALA A 20 -0.45 9.28 -13.70
CA ALA A 20 0.34 8.37 -12.88
C ALA A 20 -0.48 7.15 -12.40
N SER A 21 -1.71 7.38 -11.94
CA SER A 21 -2.60 6.32 -11.47
C SER A 21 -3.03 5.36 -12.59
N ILE A 22 -3.27 5.88 -13.80
CA ILE A 22 -3.56 5.06 -14.99
C ILE A 22 -2.35 4.15 -15.28
N ALA A 23 -1.14 4.68 -15.32
CA ALA A 23 0.06 3.89 -15.57
C ALA A 23 0.28 2.78 -14.53
N VAL A 24 0.01 3.06 -13.24
CA VAL A 24 0.08 2.07 -12.16
C VAL A 24 -1.00 1.00 -12.29
N ALA A 25 -2.24 1.39 -12.65
CA ALA A 25 -3.33 0.44 -12.88
C ALA A 25 -3.05 -0.47 -14.08
N GLU A 26 -2.46 0.06 -15.14
CA GLU A 26 -2.01 -0.72 -16.30
C GLU A 26 -0.91 -1.73 -15.93
N GLU A 27 0.07 -1.33 -15.11
CA GLU A 27 1.10 -2.26 -14.58
C GLU A 27 0.45 -3.41 -13.81
N ILE A 28 -0.47 -3.11 -12.89
CA ILE A 28 -1.22 -4.12 -12.12
C ILE A 28 -2.02 -5.03 -13.07
N SER A 29 -2.75 -4.44 -14.05
CA SER A 29 -3.52 -5.20 -15.04
C SER A 29 -2.63 -6.16 -15.84
N ASN A 30 -1.45 -5.70 -16.27
CA ASN A 30 -0.50 -6.53 -17.00
C ASN A 30 0.02 -7.69 -16.16
N LEU A 31 0.30 -7.45 -14.87
CA LEU A 31 0.70 -8.50 -13.93
C LEU A 31 -0.42 -9.54 -13.76
N ILE A 32 -1.67 -9.11 -13.54
CA ILE A 32 -2.83 -10.01 -13.42
C ILE A 32 -2.97 -10.87 -14.70
N LYS A 33 -2.95 -10.24 -15.88
CA LYS A 33 -3.04 -10.94 -17.17
C LYS A 33 -1.87 -11.92 -17.40
N SER A 34 -0.67 -11.54 -16.98
CA SER A 34 0.51 -12.41 -17.05
C SER A 34 0.34 -13.69 -16.22
N LYS A 35 -0.13 -13.54 -14.97
CA LYS A 35 -0.40 -14.66 -14.06
C LYS A 35 -1.56 -15.54 -14.56
N GLN A 36 -2.56 -14.96 -15.18
CA GLN A 36 -3.66 -15.71 -15.81
C GLN A 36 -3.15 -16.64 -16.92
N LYS A 37 -2.22 -16.17 -17.76
CA LYS A 37 -1.65 -16.96 -18.84
C LYS A 37 -0.91 -18.21 -18.35
N THR A 38 -0.33 -18.16 -17.16
CA THR A 38 0.37 -19.28 -16.52
C THR A 38 -0.51 -20.07 -15.52
N ASN A 39 -1.80 -19.71 -15.41
CA ASN A 39 -2.76 -20.27 -14.44
C ASN A 39 -2.28 -20.13 -12.98
N GLU A 40 -1.62 -19.01 -12.67
CA GLU A 40 -1.14 -18.68 -11.35
C GLU A 40 -2.05 -17.67 -10.66
N LYS A 41 -2.03 -17.66 -9.32
CA LYS A 41 -2.62 -16.59 -8.52
C LYS A 41 -1.74 -15.34 -8.60
N CYS A 42 -2.38 -14.17 -8.59
CA CYS A 42 -1.75 -12.87 -8.49
C CYS A 42 -2.02 -12.28 -7.09
N ILE A 43 -0.98 -12.16 -6.28
CA ILE A 43 -1.11 -11.76 -4.88
C ILE A 43 -0.73 -10.28 -4.74
N ILE A 44 -1.71 -9.44 -4.37
CA ILE A 44 -1.56 -7.98 -4.36
C ILE A 44 -1.80 -7.43 -2.96
N GLY A 45 -0.80 -6.72 -2.43
CA GLY A 45 -0.93 -5.89 -1.24
C GLY A 45 -1.55 -4.53 -1.59
N LEU A 46 -2.61 -4.14 -0.88
CA LEU A 46 -3.38 -2.93 -1.15
C LEU A 46 -3.34 -1.94 0.02
N ALA A 47 -3.35 -0.66 -0.33
CA ALA A 47 -3.41 0.46 0.61
C ALA A 47 -4.79 1.11 0.61
N THR A 48 -5.14 1.79 1.69
CA THR A 48 -6.30 2.68 1.79
C THR A 48 -5.88 4.15 1.72
N GLY A 49 -6.83 5.06 1.91
CA GLY A 49 -6.60 6.50 1.84
C GLY A 49 -6.81 7.08 0.44
N SER A 50 -6.57 8.38 0.29
CA SER A 50 -6.89 9.11 -0.95
C SER A 50 -5.96 8.77 -2.12
N SER A 51 -4.71 8.38 -1.87
CA SER A 51 -3.71 8.18 -2.93
C SER A 51 -4.07 7.07 -3.93
N PRO A 52 -4.55 5.88 -3.51
CA PRO A 52 -4.83 4.78 -4.44
C PRO A 52 -6.20 4.86 -5.13
N ILE A 53 -7.11 5.78 -4.76
CA ILE A 53 -8.49 5.82 -5.29
C ILE A 53 -8.50 5.89 -6.82
N ALA A 54 -7.66 6.76 -7.42
CA ALA A 54 -7.62 6.89 -8.87
C ALA A 54 -7.07 5.61 -9.55
N VAL A 55 -6.17 4.88 -8.90
CA VAL A 55 -5.71 3.55 -9.36
C VAL A 55 -6.87 2.56 -9.33
N TYR A 56 -7.66 2.54 -8.24
CA TYR A 56 -8.81 1.65 -8.11
C TYR A 56 -9.90 1.97 -9.15
N ASN A 57 -10.19 3.24 -9.37
CA ASN A 57 -11.14 3.68 -10.41
C ASN A 57 -10.72 3.19 -11.80
N GLU A 58 -9.43 3.27 -12.13
CA GLU A 58 -8.93 2.77 -13.41
C GLU A 58 -8.98 1.24 -13.50
N LEU A 59 -8.66 0.51 -12.43
CA LEU A 59 -8.82 -0.95 -12.39
C LEU A 59 -10.27 -1.38 -12.60
N ILE A 60 -11.23 -0.63 -12.03
CA ILE A 60 -12.67 -0.85 -12.25
C ILE A 60 -13.05 -0.58 -13.71
N ARG A 61 -12.54 0.51 -14.31
CA ARG A 61 -12.74 0.79 -15.73
C ARG A 61 -12.22 -0.34 -16.62
N LEU A 62 -10.97 -0.79 -16.35
CA LEU A 62 -10.36 -1.90 -17.07
C LEU A 62 -11.19 -3.20 -16.95
N HIS A 63 -11.77 -3.45 -15.76
CA HIS A 63 -12.67 -4.59 -15.55
C HIS A 63 -13.94 -4.45 -16.40
N ASN A 64 -14.62 -3.32 -16.32
CA ASN A 64 -15.92 -3.11 -16.97
C ASN A 64 -15.82 -3.00 -18.49
N GLU A 65 -14.82 -2.27 -18.99
CA GLU A 65 -14.69 -1.91 -20.40
C GLU A 65 -13.75 -2.85 -21.16
N GLU A 66 -12.66 -3.32 -20.52
CA GLU A 66 -11.62 -4.12 -21.19
C GLU A 66 -11.60 -5.60 -20.73
N LYS A 67 -12.60 -6.01 -19.94
CA LYS A 67 -12.76 -7.41 -19.50
C LYS A 67 -11.59 -7.94 -18.66
N LEU A 68 -10.89 -7.07 -17.90
CA LEU A 68 -9.92 -7.49 -16.90
C LEU A 68 -10.64 -8.30 -15.83
N SER A 69 -10.30 -9.57 -15.65
CA SER A 69 -10.86 -10.42 -14.60
C SER A 69 -9.94 -10.49 -13.38
N PHE A 70 -10.54 -10.45 -12.19
CA PHE A 70 -9.85 -10.58 -10.91
C PHE A 70 -10.02 -11.97 -10.26
N HIS A 71 -10.57 -12.96 -10.98
CA HIS A 71 -10.78 -14.31 -10.44
C HIS A 71 -9.50 -15.01 -9.94
N ASN A 72 -8.34 -14.70 -10.50
CA ASN A 72 -7.06 -15.24 -10.05
C ASN A 72 -6.35 -14.34 -9.03
N VAL A 73 -6.96 -13.22 -8.62
CA VAL A 73 -6.35 -12.27 -7.70
C VAL A 73 -6.66 -12.67 -6.25
N ILE A 74 -5.65 -12.55 -5.39
CA ILE A 74 -5.78 -12.60 -3.93
C ILE A 74 -5.23 -11.27 -3.40
N THR A 75 -5.97 -10.62 -2.50
CA THR A 75 -5.57 -9.32 -1.95
C THR A 75 -5.29 -9.40 -0.46
N PHE A 76 -4.29 -8.61 -0.02
CA PHE A 76 -3.99 -8.37 1.38
C PHE A 76 -3.91 -6.87 1.62
N ASN A 77 -4.80 -6.33 2.47
CA ASN A 77 -4.70 -4.94 2.89
C ASN A 77 -3.64 -4.78 3.96
N LEU A 78 -2.99 -3.60 3.96
CA LEU A 78 -1.92 -3.26 4.89
C LEU A 78 -2.37 -3.24 6.34
N ASP A 79 -3.58 -2.74 6.61
CA ASP A 79 -3.95 -2.33 7.95
C ASP A 79 -5.47 -2.20 8.16
N GLU A 80 -5.85 -2.04 9.43
CA GLU A 80 -7.18 -1.66 9.90
C GLU A 80 -7.08 -1.05 11.30
N TYR A 81 -7.96 -0.11 11.61
CA TYR A 81 -8.11 0.44 12.96
C TYR A 81 -8.56 -0.62 13.98
N LEU A 82 -8.16 -0.43 15.25
CA LEU A 82 -8.49 -1.35 16.34
C LEU A 82 -8.88 -0.57 17.62
N PRO A 83 -10.12 -0.71 18.15
CA PRO A 83 -11.22 -1.50 17.58
C PRO A 83 -11.87 -0.83 16.37
N MET A 84 -12.35 -1.64 15.43
CA MET A 84 -13.11 -1.16 14.27
C MET A 84 -14.04 -2.26 13.75
N HIS A 85 -15.33 -1.95 13.58
CA HIS A 85 -16.26 -2.91 13.00
C HIS A 85 -16.34 -2.70 11.48
N LYS A 86 -16.28 -3.78 10.71
CA LYS A 86 -16.28 -3.72 9.23
C LYS A 86 -17.50 -3.04 8.58
N LYS A 87 -18.59 -2.80 9.34
CA LYS A 87 -19.74 -2.01 8.89
C LYS A 87 -19.61 -0.53 9.16
N ASP A 88 -18.61 -0.10 9.93
CA ASP A 88 -18.36 1.31 10.18
C ASP A 88 -17.80 1.95 8.92
N ILE A 89 -18.36 3.10 8.55
CA ILE A 89 -17.97 3.80 7.30
C ILE A 89 -16.52 4.27 7.29
N GLN A 90 -15.87 4.33 8.45
CA GLN A 90 -14.46 4.67 8.61
C GLN A 90 -13.56 3.43 8.57
N SER A 91 -14.11 2.20 8.55
CA SER A 91 -13.28 0.99 8.45
C SER A 91 -12.63 0.89 7.08
N TYR A 92 -11.43 0.34 7.04
CA TYR A 92 -10.76 0.05 5.78
C TYR A 92 -11.44 -1.10 5.03
N TYR A 93 -12.14 -1.98 5.75
CA TYR A 93 -13.03 -2.95 5.12
C TYR A 93 -14.11 -2.25 4.28
N TYR A 94 -14.84 -1.28 4.87
CA TYR A 94 -15.87 -0.52 4.16
C TYR A 94 -15.25 0.26 2.98
N PHE A 95 -14.14 0.96 3.24
CA PHE A 95 -13.41 1.71 2.21
C PHE A 95 -13.06 0.86 0.99
N MET A 96 -12.49 -0.33 1.20
CA MET A 96 -12.07 -1.19 0.10
C MET A 96 -13.24 -1.76 -0.70
N HIS A 97 -14.34 -2.08 -0.02
CA HIS A 97 -15.56 -2.51 -0.69
C HIS A 97 -16.19 -1.38 -1.51
N GLU A 98 -16.25 -0.16 -0.97
CA GLU A 98 -16.80 1.01 -1.65
C GLU A 98 -15.97 1.42 -2.88
N HIS A 99 -14.63 1.37 -2.77
CA HIS A 99 -13.76 1.90 -3.82
C HIS A 99 -13.21 0.85 -4.79
N LEU A 100 -13.35 -0.45 -4.52
CA LEU A 100 -12.82 -1.49 -5.40
C LEU A 100 -13.66 -2.77 -5.41
N PHE A 101 -13.80 -3.48 -4.29
CA PHE A 101 -14.23 -4.87 -4.30
C PHE A 101 -15.68 -5.08 -4.76
N ASN A 102 -16.59 -4.13 -4.51
CA ASN A 102 -17.97 -4.21 -4.98
C ASN A 102 -18.11 -4.01 -6.50
N HIS A 103 -17.03 -3.61 -7.18
CA HIS A 103 -17.06 -3.20 -8.59
C HIS A 103 -16.27 -4.13 -9.52
N ILE A 104 -15.68 -5.20 -8.98
CA ILE A 104 -14.87 -6.18 -9.72
C ILE A 104 -15.27 -7.60 -9.39
N ASP A 105 -14.84 -8.58 -10.19
CA ASP A 105 -15.20 -9.99 -10.07
C ASP A 105 -14.24 -10.81 -9.15
N ILE A 106 -13.61 -10.16 -8.17
CA ILE A 106 -12.77 -10.86 -7.20
C ILE A 106 -13.60 -11.79 -6.31
N LEU A 107 -13.08 -12.98 -6.03
CA LEU A 107 -13.77 -13.94 -5.15
C LEU A 107 -13.69 -13.45 -3.70
N PRO A 108 -14.81 -13.46 -2.93
CA PRO A 108 -14.83 -12.95 -1.55
C PRO A 108 -13.80 -13.63 -0.62
N GLU A 109 -13.55 -14.93 -0.82
CA GLU A 109 -12.55 -15.71 -0.06
C GLU A 109 -11.10 -15.29 -0.34
N ASN A 110 -10.87 -14.56 -1.42
CA ASN A 110 -9.56 -14.03 -1.80
C ASN A 110 -9.28 -12.63 -1.25
N ILE A 111 -10.24 -12.01 -0.56
CA ILE A 111 -10.11 -10.70 0.04
C ILE A 111 -9.66 -10.84 1.50
N HIS A 112 -8.47 -10.34 1.82
CA HIS A 112 -7.94 -10.36 3.17
C HIS A 112 -7.68 -8.93 3.65
N ILE A 113 -8.45 -8.51 4.64
CA ILE A 113 -8.33 -7.22 5.33
C ILE A 113 -8.18 -7.54 6.81
N PRO A 114 -7.27 -6.91 7.56
CA PRO A 114 -7.16 -7.13 8.99
C PRO A 114 -8.49 -6.91 9.71
N ASP A 115 -8.81 -7.77 10.69
CA ASP A 115 -10.06 -7.69 11.42
C ASP A 115 -9.92 -6.77 12.64
N GLY A 116 -10.50 -5.58 12.57
CA GLY A 116 -10.52 -4.60 13.65
C GLY A 116 -11.33 -4.99 14.87
N THR A 117 -11.96 -6.18 14.90
CA THR A 117 -12.75 -6.67 16.05
C THR A 117 -12.02 -7.71 16.88
N VAL A 118 -10.79 -8.07 16.52
CA VAL A 118 -9.99 -9.07 17.24
C VAL A 118 -9.77 -8.65 18.69
N SER A 119 -10.05 -9.57 19.62
CA SER A 119 -9.83 -9.34 21.03
C SER A 119 -8.34 -9.23 21.38
N ASN A 120 -8.00 -8.49 22.44
CA ASN A 120 -6.62 -8.34 22.87
C ASN A 120 -5.91 -9.69 23.14
N ASN A 121 -6.64 -10.70 23.65
CA ASN A 121 -6.07 -12.00 23.95
C ASN A 121 -5.73 -12.84 22.70
N GLY A 122 -6.45 -12.63 21.59
CA GLY A 122 -6.20 -13.31 20.32
C GLY A 122 -5.32 -12.54 19.35
N LEU A 123 -5.00 -11.27 19.65
CA LEU A 123 -4.40 -10.33 18.71
C LEU A 123 -3.02 -10.76 18.22
N TYR A 124 -2.17 -11.26 19.09
CA TYR A 124 -0.85 -11.77 18.70
C TYR A 124 -0.96 -12.93 17.71
N GLN A 125 -1.78 -13.94 18.05
CA GLN A 125 -1.95 -15.10 17.18
C GLN A 125 -2.59 -14.70 15.83
N TYR A 126 -3.56 -13.79 15.85
CA TYR A 126 -4.16 -13.25 14.63
C TYR A 126 -3.12 -12.62 13.70
N CYS A 127 -2.21 -11.80 14.24
CA CYS A 127 -1.14 -11.19 13.44
C CYS A 127 -0.18 -12.25 12.87
N VAL A 128 0.16 -13.28 13.65
CA VAL A 128 0.96 -14.42 13.18
C VAL A 128 0.23 -15.16 12.04
N ASP A 129 -1.06 -15.41 12.21
CA ASP A 129 -1.86 -16.12 11.20
C ASP A 129 -2.00 -15.30 9.91
N TYR A 130 -2.06 -13.96 9.99
CA TYR A 130 -2.06 -13.07 8.84
C TYR A 130 -0.76 -13.18 8.04
N GLU A 131 0.41 -13.17 8.72
CA GLU A 131 1.73 -13.39 8.11
C GLU A 131 1.83 -14.78 7.45
N LEU A 132 1.36 -15.83 8.17
CA LEU A 132 1.33 -17.19 7.64
C LEU A 132 0.49 -17.29 6.37
N LYS A 133 -0.67 -16.64 6.36
CA LYS A 133 -1.54 -16.61 5.18
C LYS A 133 -0.86 -15.95 3.98
N ILE A 134 -0.18 -14.81 4.17
CA ILE A 134 0.60 -14.16 3.11
C ILE A 134 1.69 -15.10 2.58
N ARG A 135 2.45 -15.73 3.49
CA ARG A 135 3.52 -16.66 3.11
C ARG A 135 2.98 -17.88 2.37
N ASP A 136 1.92 -18.48 2.87
CA ASP A 136 1.37 -19.73 2.35
C ASP A 136 0.66 -19.54 0.98
N THR A 137 0.26 -18.31 0.65
CA THR A 137 -0.18 -17.94 -0.72
C THR A 137 0.97 -17.70 -1.69
N GLY A 138 2.22 -17.72 -1.24
CA GLY A 138 3.42 -17.50 -2.07
C GLY A 138 4.03 -16.10 -1.96
N GLY A 139 3.60 -15.29 -0.98
CA GLY A 139 4.05 -13.92 -0.76
C GLY A 139 3.43 -12.93 -1.75
N LEU A 140 3.68 -11.65 -1.53
CA LEU A 140 3.12 -10.57 -2.35
C LEU A 140 3.86 -10.44 -3.68
N ASP A 141 3.16 -10.57 -4.80
CA ASP A 141 3.71 -10.25 -6.12
C ASP A 141 3.87 -8.73 -6.32
N TYR A 142 2.95 -7.96 -5.75
CA TYR A 142 2.89 -6.50 -5.85
C TYR A 142 2.40 -5.89 -4.55
N GLN A 143 3.04 -4.81 -4.08
CA GLN A 143 2.58 -4.02 -2.95
C GLN A 143 2.37 -2.57 -3.37
N LEU A 144 1.13 -2.11 -3.30
CA LEU A 144 0.77 -0.70 -3.48
C LEU A 144 0.83 0.02 -2.13
N LEU A 145 1.50 1.18 -2.10
CA LEU A 145 1.67 2.00 -0.90
C LEU A 145 1.25 3.44 -1.16
N GLY A 146 0.74 4.10 -0.13
CA GLY A 146 0.79 5.54 0.02
C GLY A 146 1.90 5.94 0.99
N ILE A 147 2.09 7.24 1.22
CA ILE A 147 3.04 7.77 2.21
C ILE A 147 2.33 8.77 3.13
N GLY A 148 2.50 8.58 4.42
CA GLY A 148 2.06 9.54 5.42
C GLY A 148 2.98 10.76 5.51
N ARG A 149 2.56 11.82 6.23
CA ARG A 149 3.37 13.04 6.33
C ARG A 149 4.63 12.89 7.20
N THR A 150 4.69 11.85 8.04
CA THR A 150 5.87 11.46 8.82
C THR A 150 6.74 10.43 8.10
N GLY A 151 6.45 10.11 6.84
CA GLY A 151 7.12 9.04 6.10
C GLY A 151 6.70 7.64 6.51
N HIS A 152 5.58 7.50 7.24
CA HIS A 152 5.02 6.20 7.54
C HIS A 152 4.41 5.53 6.29
N ILE A 153 4.49 4.20 6.21
CA ILE A 153 3.85 3.35 5.21
C ILE A 153 2.97 2.32 5.92
N GLY A 154 1.68 2.20 5.49
CA GLY A 154 0.66 1.64 6.35
C GLY A 154 0.61 2.42 7.66
N PHE A 155 0.43 1.76 8.80
CA PHE A 155 0.60 2.39 10.11
C PHE A 155 1.98 2.11 10.73
N ASN A 156 3.03 1.91 9.92
CA ASN A 156 4.40 1.84 10.43
C ASN A 156 4.93 3.25 10.71
N GLU A 157 4.63 3.74 11.92
CA GLU A 157 5.01 5.06 12.43
C GLU A 157 6.53 5.18 12.65
N PRO A 158 7.08 6.42 12.83
CA PRO A 158 8.46 6.64 13.23
C PRO A 158 8.89 5.71 14.38
N GLY A 159 10.09 5.13 14.28
CA GLY A 159 10.60 4.10 15.19
C GLY A 159 10.23 2.67 14.80
N SER A 160 9.47 2.45 13.74
CA SER A 160 9.17 1.10 13.24
C SER A 160 10.41 0.39 12.73
N HIS A 161 10.58 -0.88 13.14
CA HIS A 161 11.78 -1.66 12.84
C HIS A 161 11.70 -2.32 11.46
N LEU A 162 12.84 -2.35 10.73
CA LEU A 162 12.93 -2.94 9.39
C LEU A 162 12.41 -4.39 9.34
N ASN A 163 12.68 -5.19 10.33
CA ASN A 163 12.30 -6.61 10.36
C ASN A 163 10.93 -6.86 11.03
N SER A 164 10.10 -5.82 11.22
CA SER A 164 8.78 -6.00 11.81
C SER A 164 7.84 -6.76 10.88
N GLY A 165 7.09 -7.71 11.45
CA GLY A 165 5.93 -8.35 10.82
C GLY A 165 4.62 -7.65 11.17
N THR A 166 3.51 -8.24 10.77
CA THR A 166 2.16 -7.77 11.12
C THR A 166 2.00 -7.74 12.63
N ARG A 167 1.49 -6.61 13.13
CA ARG A 167 1.37 -6.38 14.57
C ARG A 167 0.34 -5.31 14.89
N SER A 168 -0.13 -5.28 16.12
CA SER A 168 -0.85 -4.14 16.67
C SER A 168 0.14 -3.04 17.06
N ILE A 169 -0.22 -1.80 16.75
CA ILE A 169 0.53 -0.59 17.08
C ILE A 169 -0.35 0.43 17.79
N THR A 170 0.27 1.37 18.50
CA THR A 170 -0.39 2.58 18.96
C THR A 170 -0.17 3.67 17.92
N LEU A 171 -1.27 4.29 17.47
CA LEU A 171 -1.22 5.37 16.48
C LEU A 171 -0.63 6.65 17.06
N ASP A 172 0.25 7.27 16.30
CA ASP A 172 0.79 8.59 16.62
C ASP A 172 -0.32 9.65 16.67
N HIS A 173 -0.09 10.71 17.45
CA HIS A 173 -1.03 11.82 17.57
C HIS A 173 -1.26 12.52 16.22
N LEU A 174 -0.21 12.67 15.40
CA LEU A 174 -0.33 13.31 14.08
C LEU A 174 -1.19 12.48 13.13
N THR A 175 -0.98 11.16 13.09
CA THR A 175 -1.79 10.23 12.29
C THR A 175 -3.26 10.27 12.71
N ARG A 176 -3.53 10.31 14.02
CA ARG A 176 -4.90 10.47 14.52
C ARG A 176 -5.49 11.85 14.20
N SER A 177 -4.69 12.92 14.26
CA SER A 177 -5.10 14.26 13.86
C SER A 177 -5.47 14.33 12.39
N ASP A 178 -4.72 13.67 11.52
CA ASP A 178 -5.00 13.61 10.07
C ASP A 178 -6.32 12.88 9.77
N ALA A 179 -6.66 11.87 10.55
CA ALA A 179 -7.92 11.14 10.44
C ALA A 179 -9.11 11.82 11.11
N ALA A 180 -8.89 12.82 11.99
CA ALA A 180 -9.92 13.38 12.86
C ALA A 180 -11.17 13.89 12.13
N ALA A 181 -11.00 14.49 10.95
CA ALA A 181 -12.13 14.99 10.16
C ALA A 181 -13.07 13.85 9.73
N SER A 182 -12.54 12.70 9.31
CA SER A 182 -13.32 11.53 8.89
C SER A 182 -14.07 10.90 10.08
N PHE A 183 -13.53 11.03 11.30
CA PHE A 183 -14.10 10.48 12.52
C PHE A 183 -14.93 11.51 13.32
N GLN A 184 -15.16 12.73 12.78
CA GLN A 184 -15.90 13.80 13.45
C GLN A 184 -15.28 14.21 14.81
N GLY A 185 -13.96 14.09 14.95
CA GLY A 185 -13.18 14.45 16.13
C GLY A 185 -12.08 13.46 16.42
N ILE A 186 -10.95 13.94 16.92
CA ILE A 186 -9.77 13.09 17.24
C ILE A 186 -10.06 12.09 18.37
N GLU A 187 -11.00 12.42 19.25
CA GLU A 187 -11.43 11.56 20.35
C GLU A 187 -12.10 10.28 19.85
N ASN A 188 -12.72 10.32 18.66
CA ASN A 188 -13.39 9.18 18.03
C ASN A 188 -12.43 8.32 17.19
N VAL A 189 -11.23 8.82 16.87
CA VAL A 189 -10.22 8.04 16.15
C VAL A 189 -9.65 6.96 17.07
N PRO A 190 -9.69 5.67 16.69
CA PRO A 190 -9.08 4.61 17.49
C PRO A 190 -7.62 4.92 17.83
N ARG A 191 -7.18 4.45 18.99
CA ARG A 191 -5.80 4.66 19.45
C ARG A 191 -4.83 3.59 18.95
N LYS A 192 -5.35 2.50 18.42
CA LYS A 192 -4.57 1.37 17.94
C LYS A 192 -4.96 1.00 16.53
N ALA A 193 -4.08 0.28 15.87
CA ALA A 193 -4.34 -0.36 14.58
C ALA A 193 -3.61 -1.71 14.52
N ILE A 194 -4.04 -2.57 13.59
CA ILE A 194 -3.26 -3.70 13.11
C ILE A 194 -2.62 -3.24 11.81
N THR A 195 -1.32 -3.47 11.64
CA THR A 195 -0.62 -3.11 10.40
C THR A 195 0.39 -4.16 9.99
N MET A 196 0.48 -4.43 8.69
CA MET A 196 1.61 -5.14 8.09
C MET A 196 2.91 -4.46 8.50
N GLY A 197 3.92 -5.22 8.89
CA GLY A 197 5.22 -4.67 9.23
C GLY A 197 6.05 -4.29 8.02
N ILE A 198 7.12 -3.52 8.27
CA ILE A 198 8.08 -3.13 7.23
C ILE A 198 8.69 -4.38 6.57
N GLY A 199 9.06 -5.41 7.36
CA GLY A 199 9.63 -6.64 6.82
C GLY A 199 8.68 -7.37 5.88
N THR A 200 7.38 -7.38 6.17
CA THR A 200 6.35 -7.98 5.30
C THR A 200 6.22 -7.21 3.99
N VAL A 201 6.19 -5.87 4.07
CA VAL A 201 6.16 -4.98 2.89
C VAL A 201 7.41 -5.20 2.04
N MET A 202 8.60 -5.21 2.66
CA MET A 202 9.89 -5.39 1.99
C MET A 202 10.09 -6.78 1.36
N ALA A 203 9.27 -7.76 1.75
CA ALA A 203 9.29 -9.10 1.14
C ALA A 203 8.49 -9.20 -0.17
N ALA A 204 7.75 -8.16 -0.55
CA ALA A 204 7.02 -8.12 -1.82
C ALA A 204 7.99 -8.15 -3.02
N LYS A 205 7.61 -8.78 -4.14
CA LYS A 205 8.45 -8.85 -5.34
C LYS A 205 8.54 -7.51 -6.07
N ARG A 206 7.50 -6.70 -6.00
CA ARG A 206 7.38 -5.37 -6.58
C ARG A 206 6.71 -4.44 -5.57
N ILE A 207 7.26 -3.23 -5.38
CA ILE A 207 6.66 -2.20 -4.54
C ILE A 207 6.47 -0.93 -5.36
N VAL A 208 5.27 -0.36 -5.30
CA VAL A 208 4.98 0.97 -5.85
C VAL A 208 4.43 1.86 -4.74
N LEU A 209 5.10 2.97 -4.50
CA LEU A 209 4.67 3.97 -3.55
C LEU A 209 4.15 5.21 -4.28
N LEU A 210 2.93 5.63 -3.95
CA LEU A 210 2.25 6.78 -4.53
C LEU A 210 2.46 8.03 -3.68
N GLY A 211 2.86 9.12 -4.31
CA GLY A 211 2.99 10.42 -3.65
C GLY A 211 2.40 11.55 -4.49
N TRP A 212 1.37 12.23 -3.98
CA TRP A 212 0.64 13.29 -4.67
C TRP A 212 0.63 14.60 -3.91
N GLY A 213 0.82 15.70 -4.63
CA GLY A 213 0.62 17.06 -4.17
C GLY A 213 1.82 17.65 -3.42
N GLN A 214 1.87 18.98 -3.42
CA GLN A 214 2.95 19.80 -2.84
C GLN A 214 3.22 19.48 -1.36
N HIS A 215 2.17 19.14 -0.60
CA HIS A 215 2.29 18.82 0.84
C HIS A 215 3.10 17.54 1.11
N LYS A 216 3.37 16.71 0.10
CA LYS A 216 4.22 15.52 0.20
C LYS A 216 5.67 15.77 -0.25
N SER A 217 5.97 16.89 -0.90
CA SER A 217 7.27 17.10 -1.56
C SER A 217 8.45 16.96 -0.61
N GLN A 218 8.35 17.48 0.61
CA GLN A 218 9.44 17.42 1.57
C GLN A 218 9.68 16.01 2.10
N ILE A 219 8.62 15.28 2.47
CA ILE A 219 8.75 13.91 2.97
C ILE A 219 9.18 12.94 1.86
N ILE A 220 8.75 13.18 0.62
CA ILE A 220 9.23 12.43 -0.55
C ILE A 220 10.73 12.67 -0.76
N LYS A 221 11.20 13.91 -0.67
CA LYS A 221 12.64 14.21 -0.76
C LYS A 221 13.43 13.49 0.32
N GLU A 222 12.97 13.57 1.56
CA GLU A 222 13.63 12.90 2.69
C GLU A 222 13.63 11.38 2.51
N THR A 223 12.52 10.81 2.02
CA THR A 223 12.41 9.38 1.75
C THR A 223 13.35 8.89 0.66
N ILE A 224 13.55 9.66 -0.42
CA ILE A 224 14.31 9.25 -1.61
C ILE A 224 15.79 9.65 -1.51
N GLU A 225 16.09 10.80 -0.92
CA GLU A 225 17.43 11.42 -0.93
C GLU A 225 18.08 11.46 0.46
N GLY A 226 17.30 11.25 1.53
CA GLY A 226 17.80 11.21 2.90
C GLY A 226 18.40 9.86 3.29
N ASP A 227 18.98 9.80 4.47
CA ASP A 227 19.52 8.58 5.05
C ASP A 227 18.43 7.60 5.42
N ILE A 228 18.72 6.29 5.33
CA ILE A 228 17.80 5.25 5.75
C ILE A 228 17.68 5.27 7.27
N SER A 229 16.46 5.47 7.76
CA SER A 229 16.20 5.66 9.18
C SER A 229 14.82 5.12 9.59
N SER A 230 14.72 4.63 10.83
CA SER A 230 13.43 4.30 11.44
C SER A 230 12.55 5.52 11.68
N GLU A 231 13.14 6.71 11.77
CA GLU A 231 12.40 7.97 11.97
C GLU A 231 11.57 8.35 10.74
N VAL A 232 11.96 7.85 9.56
CA VAL A 232 11.21 7.98 8.30
C VAL A 232 11.11 6.58 7.68
N PRO A 233 10.15 5.75 8.10
CA PRO A 233 10.10 4.32 7.73
C PRO A 233 10.08 4.05 6.22
N ALA A 234 9.52 4.95 5.41
CA ALA A 234 9.55 4.82 3.96
C ALA A 234 10.96 4.83 3.36
N THR A 235 11.98 5.33 4.08
CA THR A 235 13.39 5.30 3.63
C THR A 235 13.93 3.87 3.50
N TYR A 236 13.39 2.90 4.24
CA TYR A 236 13.77 1.50 4.09
C TYR A 236 13.55 0.96 2.68
N LEU A 237 12.59 1.53 1.94
CA LEU A 237 12.31 1.15 0.56
C LEU A 237 13.48 1.42 -0.39
N GLN A 238 14.44 2.28 -0.02
CA GLN A 238 15.68 2.47 -0.78
C GLN A 238 16.52 1.19 -0.90
N ASN A 239 16.38 0.25 0.03
CA ASN A 239 17.07 -1.05 0.01
C ASN A 239 16.33 -2.12 -0.79
N HIS A 240 15.12 -1.85 -1.27
CA HIS A 240 14.36 -2.83 -2.01
C HIS A 240 14.69 -2.78 -3.50
N GLN A 241 15.03 -3.94 -4.08
CA GLN A 241 15.57 -4.03 -5.45
C GLN A 241 14.56 -3.68 -6.57
N ASN A 242 13.27 -3.68 -6.28
CA ASN A 242 12.21 -3.45 -7.26
C ASN A 242 11.14 -2.51 -6.69
N THR A 243 11.57 -1.33 -6.23
CA THR A 243 10.68 -0.27 -5.74
C THR A 243 10.69 0.92 -6.71
N THR A 244 9.51 1.45 -6.98
CA THR A 244 9.36 2.73 -7.70
C THR A 244 8.47 3.67 -6.89
N PHE A 245 8.94 4.89 -6.68
CA PHE A 245 8.15 5.99 -6.20
C PHE A 245 7.48 6.66 -7.40
N VAL A 246 6.17 6.63 -7.45
CA VAL A 246 5.36 7.24 -8.50
C VAL A 246 4.78 8.53 -7.97
N LEU A 247 5.18 9.64 -8.58
CA LEU A 247 4.95 10.98 -8.07
C LEU A 247 4.25 11.84 -9.12
N ASP A 248 3.49 12.83 -8.70
CA ASP A 248 3.13 13.95 -9.56
C ASP A 248 4.20 15.06 -9.49
N ASN A 249 4.08 16.06 -10.38
CA ASN A 249 5.03 17.17 -10.44
C ASN A 249 5.14 17.93 -9.12
N GLU A 250 4.06 18.05 -8.37
CA GLU A 250 4.04 18.76 -7.09
C GLU A 250 4.79 17.98 -6.00
N ALA A 251 4.54 16.69 -5.87
CA ALA A 251 5.20 15.84 -4.89
C ALA A 251 6.71 15.66 -5.23
N GLY A 252 7.04 15.58 -6.52
CA GLY A 252 8.41 15.45 -6.99
C GLY A 252 9.21 16.77 -7.02
N GLY A 253 8.56 17.90 -6.74
CA GLY A 253 9.15 19.25 -6.98
C GLY A 253 10.38 19.59 -6.14
N ALA A 254 10.60 18.94 -5.00
CA ALA A 254 11.76 19.17 -4.15
C ALA A 254 12.95 18.23 -4.44
N LEU A 255 12.79 17.23 -5.32
CA LEU A 255 13.84 16.26 -5.64
C LEU A 255 14.97 16.88 -6.47
N THR A 256 16.20 16.45 -6.18
CA THR A 256 17.41 16.89 -6.86
C THR A 256 18.05 15.78 -7.71
N ARG A 257 17.73 14.51 -7.45
CA ARG A 257 18.20 13.35 -8.24
C ARG A 257 17.52 13.28 -9.61
N ASN A 258 18.16 12.58 -10.54
CA ASN A 258 17.58 12.32 -11.86
C ASN A 258 16.46 11.28 -11.78
N LYS A 259 15.38 11.53 -12.53
CA LYS A 259 14.26 10.61 -12.69
C LYS A 259 14.69 9.30 -13.36
N THR A 260 14.06 8.19 -12.97
CA THR A 260 14.12 6.93 -13.75
C THR A 260 13.00 6.90 -14.79
N SER A 261 13.12 6.05 -15.81
CA SER A 261 12.00 5.82 -16.73
C SER A 261 10.97 4.89 -16.08
N TRP A 262 9.70 5.13 -16.36
CA TRP A 262 8.64 4.15 -16.10
C TRP A 262 8.72 3.07 -17.17
N LEU A 263 8.88 1.81 -16.80
CA LEU A 263 8.93 0.57 -17.62
C LEU A 263 9.27 0.72 -19.11
#